data_36362452a871690fb400936e6ca9cc5a
#
_entry.id   36362452a871690fb400936e6ca9cc5a
#
_cell.length_a   1.000
_cell.length_b   1.000
_cell.length_c   1.000
_cell.angle_alpha   90.00
_cell.angle_beta   90.00
_cell.angle_gamma   90.00
#
_symmetry.space_group_name_H-M   'P 1'
#
loop_
_entity.id
_entity.type
_entity.pdbx_description
1 polymer ?
#
loop_
_entity_poly.entity_id
_entity_poly.type
_entity_poly.pdbx_seq_one_letter_code
_entity_poly.pdbx_strand_id
1 'polypeptide(L)'
;MAFEIWKDGSRVGLLEGYDSIQWLTYSRDSGEFQITITDPAVAALVQKGSTILNTDTMELSSVEYLKPKVDSSGHLTVEARGYNSVTMLDRRVVMGTVNISNIEAAMIKIYADNRRGLSLLPPTAHGFEEKTDSQITWNSVLDAWKKLAELAGVGFGSTFDRHTGRNALKIYKGVDRSDDRSANYTGVFGDRAGNLTEISFTDDASNYKNVAIVGGAGEGADRVVRIVGSASGDDRRELWVDAKDLQKTYQIATPNGTYDAQGNPEYDYTDATYTAEEYAALLDQRGVEKLLECLNKQSISCSVVDGPMRFGVNYGLEDRVPVVCKDFLGLRLSARVSGVKLVYEDNARQVYPILSDFESLRS
;
A
#
# COMPACT_ATOMS: atom_id res chain seq x y z
N MET A 1 4.01 -25.52 -5.16
CA MET A 1 3.92 -24.32 -4.29
C MET A 1 5.02 -24.48 -3.27
N ALA A 2 5.93 -23.58 -3.18
CA ALA A 2 7.02 -23.70 -2.21
C ALA A 2 7.21 -22.38 -1.46
N PHE A 3 7.36 -22.48 -0.16
CA PHE A 3 7.87 -21.41 0.67
C PHE A 3 9.32 -21.72 1.01
N GLU A 4 10.16 -20.72 0.95
CA GLU A 4 11.58 -20.86 1.24
C GLU A 4 11.94 -20.04 2.48
N ILE A 5 12.79 -20.61 3.32
CA ILE A 5 13.35 -19.92 4.47
C ILE A 5 14.72 -19.37 4.06
N TRP A 6 14.89 -18.06 4.23
CA TRP A 6 16.10 -17.34 3.92
C TRP A 6 16.69 -16.70 5.17
N LYS A 7 18.01 -16.67 5.27
CA LYS A 7 18.76 -16.02 6.33
C LYS A 7 20.05 -15.46 5.75
N ASP A 8 20.34 -14.20 6.08
CA ASP A 8 21.56 -13.51 5.65
C ASP A 8 21.82 -13.61 4.13
N GLY A 9 20.76 -13.50 3.32
CA GLY A 9 20.83 -13.54 1.86
C GLY A 9 21.00 -14.94 1.26
N SER A 10 20.93 -16.00 2.07
CA SER A 10 21.05 -17.39 1.64
C SER A 10 19.80 -18.21 1.99
N ARG A 11 19.40 -19.10 1.08
CA ARG A 11 18.33 -20.06 1.37
C ARG A 11 18.82 -21.12 2.34
N VAL A 12 18.18 -21.23 3.50
CA VAL A 12 18.52 -22.20 4.55
C VAL A 12 17.62 -23.43 4.57
N GLY A 13 16.44 -23.36 3.94
CA GLY A 13 15.54 -24.49 3.87
C GLY A 13 14.28 -24.22 3.05
N LEU A 14 13.45 -25.26 2.95
CA LEU A 14 12.08 -25.19 2.45
C LEU A 14 11.14 -25.24 3.65
N LEU A 15 10.06 -24.48 3.58
CA LEU A 15 8.99 -24.54 4.55
C LEU A 15 7.93 -25.52 4.03
N GLU A 16 8.13 -26.80 4.29
CA GLU A 16 7.19 -27.89 4.00
C GLU A 16 6.64 -28.44 5.32
N GLY A 17 5.45 -29.02 5.32
CA GLY A 17 4.85 -29.56 6.55
C GLY A 17 4.28 -28.50 7.49
N TYR A 18 3.85 -27.37 6.96
CA TYR A 18 3.00 -26.41 7.68
C TYR A 18 1.54 -26.87 7.66
N ASP A 19 0.77 -26.51 8.67
CA ASP A 19 -0.67 -26.81 8.73
C ASP A 19 -1.45 -25.76 7.91
N SER A 20 -1.14 -24.48 8.12
CA SER A 20 -1.73 -23.40 7.33
C SER A 20 -0.77 -22.22 7.16
N ILE A 21 -0.87 -21.55 6.00
CA ILE A 21 -0.24 -20.27 5.76
C ILE A 21 -1.30 -19.31 5.23
N GLN A 22 -1.42 -18.16 5.87
CA GLN A 22 -2.19 -17.03 5.38
C GLN A 22 -1.22 -15.93 4.98
N TRP A 23 -1.33 -15.48 3.73
CA TRP A 23 -0.45 -14.47 3.16
C TRP A 23 -1.28 -13.35 2.57
N LEU A 24 -1.17 -12.16 3.13
CA LEU A 24 -1.93 -10.98 2.76
C LEU A 24 -1.01 -9.94 2.13
N THR A 25 -1.34 -9.53 0.92
CA THR A 25 -0.63 -8.48 0.18
C THR A 25 -1.60 -7.38 -0.19
N TYR A 26 -1.21 -6.13 0.07
CA TYR A 26 -1.93 -4.94 -0.37
C TYR A 26 -1.17 -4.25 -1.50
N SER A 27 -1.91 -3.52 -2.32
CA SER A 27 -1.32 -2.77 -3.43
C SER A 27 -0.70 -1.43 -3.01
N ARG A 28 -1.23 -0.82 -1.92
CA ARG A 28 -0.80 0.49 -1.41
C ARG A 28 -0.49 0.48 0.08
N ASP A 29 -0.20 -0.68 0.64
CA ASP A 29 0.17 -0.84 2.04
C ASP A 29 1.12 -2.03 2.22
N SER A 30 1.63 -2.19 3.44
CA SER A 30 2.38 -3.38 3.81
C SER A 30 1.47 -4.60 3.96
N GLY A 31 1.94 -5.75 3.52
CA GLY A 31 1.27 -7.02 3.73
C GLY A 31 1.79 -7.73 4.98
N GLU A 32 1.07 -8.78 5.36
CA GLU A 32 1.38 -9.60 6.53
C GLU A 32 1.23 -11.09 6.21
N PHE A 33 1.80 -11.93 7.05
CA PHE A 33 1.57 -13.37 6.98
C PHE A 33 1.40 -13.98 8.36
N GLN A 34 0.70 -15.10 8.40
CA GLN A 34 0.62 -15.98 9.55
C GLN A 34 0.83 -17.42 9.10
N ILE A 35 1.63 -18.17 9.86
CA ILE A 35 1.91 -19.58 9.64
C ILE A 35 1.61 -20.35 10.91
N THR A 36 0.94 -21.48 10.77
CA THR A 36 0.75 -22.48 11.83
C THR A 36 1.55 -23.73 11.48
N ILE A 37 2.35 -24.21 12.42
CA ILE A 37 3.25 -25.36 12.25
C ILE A 37 3.09 -26.29 13.45
N THR A 38 2.84 -27.57 13.18
CA THR A 38 2.81 -28.62 14.22
C THR A 38 4.01 -29.58 14.12
N ASP A 39 4.70 -29.62 12.99
CA ASP A 39 5.92 -30.40 12.82
C ASP A 39 7.09 -29.75 13.57
N PRO A 40 7.68 -30.42 14.58
CA PRO A 40 8.80 -29.85 15.34
C PRO A 40 10.07 -29.59 14.51
N ALA A 41 10.32 -30.38 13.46
CA ALA A 41 11.49 -30.19 12.59
C ALA A 41 11.35 -28.92 11.74
N VAL A 42 10.16 -28.67 11.24
CA VAL A 42 9.83 -27.44 10.50
C VAL A 42 9.83 -26.22 11.43
N ALA A 43 9.23 -26.38 12.62
CA ALA A 43 9.20 -25.32 13.64
C ALA A 43 10.61 -24.86 14.04
N ALA A 44 11.58 -25.77 14.10
CA ALA A 44 12.96 -25.45 14.44
C ALA A 44 13.67 -24.56 13.40
N LEU A 45 13.21 -24.58 12.13
CA LEU A 45 13.75 -23.75 11.05
C LEU A 45 13.21 -22.32 11.09
N VAL A 46 12.00 -22.11 11.66
CA VAL A 46 11.34 -20.81 11.70
C VAL A 46 11.69 -20.12 13.01
N GLN A 47 12.51 -19.10 12.93
CA GLN A 47 12.97 -18.31 14.08
C GLN A 47 12.61 -16.84 13.91
N LYS A 48 12.54 -16.08 15.00
CA LYS A 48 12.43 -14.63 14.94
C LYS A 48 13.61 -14.05 14.15
N GLY A 49 13.30 -13.21 13.15
CA GLY A 49 14.29 -12.65 12.23
C GLY A 49 14.58 -13.52 10.99
N SER A 50 14.07 -14.76 10.93
CA SER A 50 14.06 -15.50 9.65
C SER A 50 13.19 -14.77 8.64
N THR A 51 13.52 -14.90 7.36
CA THR A 51 12.70 -14.39 6.27
C THR A 51 12.11 -15.54 5.49
N ILE A 52 10.85 -15.40 5.09
CA ILE A 52 10.10 -16.41 4.35
C ILE A 52 9.75 -15.84 2.99
N LEU A 53 10.14 -16.53 1.95
CA LEU A 53 9.81 -16.20 0.57
C LEU A 53 8.57 -16.99 0.14
N ASN A 54 7.54 -16.28 -0.28
CA ASN A 54 6.45 -16.86 -1.04
C ASN A 54 6.86 -16.91 -2.51
N THR A 55 7.08 -18.12 -3.04
CA THR A 55 7.56 -18.30 -4.41
C THR A 55 6.48 -18.05 -5.47
N ASP A 56 5.19 -18.02 -5.10
CA ASP A 56 4.10 -17.69 -6.02
C ASP A 56 4.03 -16.17 -6.31
N THR A 57 4.37 -15.34 -5.33
CA THR A 57 4.34 -13.88 -5.45
C THR A 57 5.73 -13.24 -5.53
N MET A 58 6.78 -14.00 -5.23
CA MET A 58 8.15 -13.51 -5.10
C MET A 58 8.30 -12.42 -4.03
N GLU A 59 7.47 -12.48 -3.00
CA GLU A 59 7.53 -11.58 -1.85
C GLU A 59 8.27 -12.22 -0.69
N LEU A 60 9.17 -11.44 -0.10
CA LEU A 60 9.91 -11.82 1.09
C LEU A 60 9.30 -11.15 2.32
N SER A 61 9.05 -11.93 3.37
CA SER A 61 8.48 -11.44 4.64
C SER A 61 9.34 -11.85 5.83
N SER A 62 9.41 -11.00 6.84
CA SER A 62 10.19 -11.25 8.05
C SER A 62 9.34 -11.78 9.18
N VAL A 63 9.81 -12.81 9.88
CA VAL A 63 9.18 -13.34 11.10
C VAL A 63 9.47 -12.38 12.26
N GLU A 64 8.44 -11.73 12.77
CA GLU A 64 8.57 -10.78 13.88
C GLU A 64 7.93 -11.30 15.19
N TYR A 65 7.00 -12.22 15.05
CA TYR A 65 6.32 -12.85 16.19
C TYR A 65 6.41 -14.37 16.07
N LEU A 66 6.74 -15.02 17.18
CA LEU A 66 6.82 -16.47 17.29
C LEU A 66 6.22 -16.90 18.62
N LYS A 67 5.23 -17.80 18.58
CA LYS A 67 4.54 -18.33 19.76
C LYS A 67 4.48 -19.85 19.71
N PRO A 68 5.46 -20.55 20.28
CA PRO A 68 5.34 -21.98 20.52
C PRO A 68 4.36 -22.25 21.67
N LYS A 69 3.54 -23.26 21.51
CA LYS A 69 2.59 -23.75 22.50
C LYS A 69 2.66 -25.27 22.53
N VAL A 70 2.73 -25.85 23.71
CA VAL A 70 2.60 -27.30 23.91
C VAL A 70 1.31 -27.52 24.70
N ASP A 71 0.43 -28.37 24.20
CA ASP A 71 -0.81 -28.72 24.88
C ASP A 71 -0.59 -29.77 26.01
N SER A 72 -1.64 -30.09 26.73
CA SER A 72 -1.60 -31.08 27.80
C SER A 72 -1.27 -32.52 27.36
N SER A 73 -1.38 -32.80 26.06
CA SER A 73 -1.06 -34.07 25.42
C SER A 73 0.36 -34.10 24.85
N GLY A 74 1.11 -32.98 24.97
CA GLY A 74 2.48 -32.87 24.49
C GLY A 74 2.59 -32.46 22.99
N HIS A 75 1.48 -32.10 22.33
CA HIS A 75 1.53 -31.67 20.95
C HIS A 75 2.03 -30.22 20.84
N LEU A 76 3.05 -30.04 20.02
CA LEU A 76 3.59 -28.70 19.68
C LEU A 76 2.72 -28.04 18.61
N THR A 77 2.41 -26.76 18.81
CA THR A 77 1.90 -25.86 17.79
C THR A 77 2.73 -24.57 17.84
N VAL A 78 3.26 -24.14 16.73
CA VAL A 78 4.00 -22.88 16.60
C VAL A 78 3.22 -21.95 15.67
N GLU A 79 2.88 -20.79 16.20
CA GLU A 79 2.32 -19.69 15.41
C GLU A 79 3.44 -18.70 15.13
N ALA A 80 3.71 -18.44 13.85
CA ALA A 80 4.64 -17.43 13.39
C ALA A 80 3.89 -16.35 12.58
N ARG A 81 4.18 -15.08 12.84
CA ARG A 81 3.60 -13.95 12.13
C ARG A 81 4.69 -12.96 11.75
N GLY A 82 4.41 -12.18 10.74
CA GLY A 82 5.29 -11.10 10.34
C GLY A 82 4.74 -10.30 9.17
N TYR A 83 5.60 -9.49 8.62
CA TYR A 83 5.22 -8.52 7.60
C TYR A 83 6.12 -8.65 6.37
N ASN A 84 5.58 -8.27 5.21
CA ASN A 84 6.38 -8.21 4.00
C ASN A 84 7.46 -7.12 4.09
N SER A 85 8.43 -7.19 3.20
CA SER A 85 9.60 -6.30 3.25
C SER A 85 9.28 -4.82 3.10
N VAL A 86 8.14 -4.47 2.54
CA VAL A 86 7.68 -3.07 2.42
C VAL A 86 7.54 -2.41 3.78
N THR A 87 7.16 -3.17 4.82
CA THR A 87 7.07 -2.67 6.20
C THR A 87 8.40 -2.06 6.71
N MET A 88 9.54 -2.43 6.11
CA MET A 88 10.82 -1.80 6.46
C MET A 88 10.83 -0.30 6.20
N LEU A 89 9.98 0.22 5.31
CA LEU A 89 9.82 1.66 5.07
C LEU A 89 9.29 2.39 6.31
N ASP A 90 8.48 1.73 7.12
CA ASP A 90 7.96 2.30 8.37
C ASP A 90 9.05 2.50 9.45
N ARG A 91 10.18 1.81 9.30
CA ARG A 91 11.34 1.95 10.18
C ARG A 91 12.15 3.22 9.91
N ARG A 92 11.71 4.08 8.99
CA ARG A 92 12.42 5.31 8.59
C ARG A 92 11.45 6.48 8.52
N VAL A 93 11.92 7.61 8.99
CA VAL A 93 11.20 8.89 8.99
C VAL A 93 11.78 9.77 7.88
N VAL A 94 10.91 10.45 7.16
CA VAL A 94 11.28 11.50 6.20
C VAL A 94 11.84 12.68 6.98
N MET A 95 13.11 13.01 6.74
CA MET A 95 13.78 14.11 7.44
C MET A 95 13.46 15.44 6.76
N GLY A 96 12.89 16.37 7.53
CA GLY A 96 12.54 17.69 7.02
C GLY A 96 11.28 17.72 6.16
N THR A 97 11.20 18.69 5.26
CA THR A 97 10.07 18.90 4.36
C THR A 97 10.47 18.60 2.92
N VAL A 98 9.70 17.78 2.25
CA VAL A 98 9.88 17.44 0.83
C VAL A 98 8.71 18.01 0.05
N ASN A 99 8.99 18.90 -0.90
CA ASN A 99 8.01 19.42 -1.85
C ASN A 99 7.84 18.42 -3.00
N ILE A 100 6.61 18.16 -3.37
CA ILE A 100 6.24 17.13 -4.36
C ILE A 100 5.72 17.84 -5.61
N SER A 101 6.29 17.52 -6.75
CA SER A 101 5.76 17.91 -8.06
C SER A 101 5.40 16.70 -8.92
N ASN A 102 6.31 15.74 -9.08
CA ASN A 102 6.04 14.45 -9.71
C ASN A 102 6.04 13.36 -8.63
N ILE A 103 4.99 12.57 -8.59
CA ILE A 103 4.73 11.64 -7.48
C ILE A 103 5.70 10.46 -7.50
N GLU A 104 5.92 9.81 -8.65
CA GLU A 104 6.86 8.68 -8.74
C GLU A 104 8.28 9.12 -8.39
N ALA A 105 8.74 10.23 -8.95
CA ALA A 105 10.07 10.76 -8.65
C ALA A 105 10.22 11.11 -7.16
N ALA A 106 9.16 11.64 -6.54
CA ALA A 106 9.14 11.94 -5.11
C ALA A 106 9.20 10.67 -4.25
N MET A 107 8.44 9.61 -4.58
CA MET A 107 8.50 8.33 -3.85
C MET A 107 9.92 7.77 -3.90
N ILE A 108 10.54 7.74 -5.08
CA ILE A 108 11.92 7.25 -5.27
C ILE A 108 12.91 8.09 -4.44
N LYS A 109 12.81 9.42 -4.54
CA LYS A 109 13.69 10.35 -3.83
C LYS A 109 13.53 10.24 -2.32
N ILE A 110 12.30 10.23 -1.80
CA ILE A 110 12.01 10.06 -0.37
C ILE A 110 12.68 8.79 0.15
N TYR A 111 12.59 7.68 -0.59
CA TYR A 111 13.26 6.44 -0.19
C TYR A 111 14.79 6.59 -0.23
N ALA A 112 15.35 7.09 -1.32
CA ALA A 112 16.78 7.22 -1.51
C ALA A 112 17.44 8.06 -0.41
N ASP A 113 16.84 9.21 -0.10
CA ASP A 113 17.36 10.16 0.91
C ASP A 113 17.18 9.64 2.36
N ASN A 114 16.21 8.78 2.59
CA ASN A 114 15.84 8.35 3.96
C ASN A 114 16.13 6.88 4.26
N ARG A 115 16.66 6.09 3.33
CA ARG A 115 16.89 4.64 3.53
C ARG A 115 17.88 4.31 4.67
N ARG A 116 18.84 5.16 4.93
CA ARG A 116 19.83 5.01 6.03
C ARG A 116 20.23 3.56 6.30
N GLY A 117 20.80 2.90 5.27
CA GLY A 117 21.29 1.52 5.37
C GLY A 117 20.24 0.41 5.26
N LEU A 118 18.96 0.70 4.91
CA LEU A 118 18.02 -0.37 4.54
C LEU A 118 18.56 -1.17 3.35
N SER A 119 18.44 -2.49 3.46
CA SER A 119 18.95 -3.43 2.44
C SER A 119 18.08 -3.53 1.19
N LEU A 120 16.86 -2.96 1.21
CA LEU A 120 15.98 -2.91 0.05
C LEU A 120 16.62 -2.07 -1.07
N LEU A 121 16.58 -2.57 -2.28
CA LEU A 121 16.98 -1.78 -3.45
C LEU A 121 15.88 -0.77 -3.79
N PRO A 122 16.25 0.44 -4.28
CA PRO A 122 15.25 1.41 -4.74
C PRO A 122 14.47 0.86 -5.94
N PRO A 123 13.23 1.35 -6.17
CA PRO A 123 12.46 0.97 -7.32
C PRO A 123 13.05 1.57 -8.60
N THR A 124 12.83 0.90 -9.73
CA THR A 124 13.13 1.45 -11.06
C THR A 124 12.04 2.47 -11.41
N ALA A 125 12.44 3.62 -11.95
CA ALA A 125 11.50 4.62 -12.47
C ALA A 125 10.85 4.13 -13.77
N HIS A 126 9.55 4.37 -13.89
CA HIS A 126 8.73 4.06 -15.07
C HIS A 126 8.36 5.31 -15.88
N GLY A 127 8.60 6.50 -15.34
CA GLY A 127 8.27 7.78 -15.99
C GLY A 127 6.79 8.13 -15.88
N PHE A 128 6.15 7.80 -14.76
CA PHE A 128 4.76 8.16 -14.50
C PHE A 128 4.62 9.69 -14.40
N GLU A 129 3.54 10.22 -15.00
CA GLU A 129 3.36 11.67 -15.20
C GLU A 129 2.51 12.34 -14.12
N GLU A 130 1.99 11.58 -13.15
CA GLU A 130 1.13 12.09 -12.08
C GLU A 130 1.86 13.14 -11.25
N LYS A 131 1.20 14.29 -11.08
CA LYS A 131 1.72 15.45 -10.37
C LYS A 131 0.81 15.88 -9.24
N THR A 132 1.39 16.50 -8.24
CA THR A 132 0.69 17.15 -7.15
C THR A 132 1.55 18.28 -6.58
N ASP A 133 0.92 19.32 -6.09
CA ASP A 133 1.58 20.38 -5.32
C ASP A 133 1.32 20.10 -3.83
N SER A 134 2.10 19.20 -3.25
CA SER A 134 1.95 18.73 -1.87
C SER A 134 3.29 18.74 -1.14
N GLN A 135 3.23 18.65 0.18
CA GLN A 135 4.40 18.50 1.04
C GLN A 135 4.29 17.23 1.88
N ILE A 136 5.42 16.57 2.04
CA ILE A 136 5.63 15.51 3.04
C ILE A 136 6.64 16.01 4.07
N THR A 137 6.31 15.90 5.35
CA THR A 137 7.18 16.34 6.42
C THR A 137 7.06 15.41 7.62
N TRP A 138 8.18 14.92 8.14
CA TRP A 138 8.30 14.11 9.39
C TRP A 138 7.38 12.87 9.46
N ASN A 139 6.82 12.40 8.36
CA ASN A 139 6.06 11.15 8.28
C ASN A 139 6.99 9.93 8.28
N SER A 140 6.49 8.74 8.59
CA SER A 140 7.19 7.52 8.20
C SER A 140 7.33 7.46 6.67
N VAL A 141 8.38 6.83 6.16
CA VAL A 141 8.54 6.66 4.70
C VAL A 141 7.40 5.83 4.12
N LEU A 142 6.88 4.85 4.89
CA LEU A 142 5.72 4.04 4.48
C LEU A 142 4.46 4.91 4.34
N ASP A 143 4.14 5.72 5.35
CA ASP A 143 2.96 6.60 5.30
C ASP A 143 3.06 7.64 4.18
N ALA A 144 4.26 8.18 3.95
CA ALA A 144 4.51 9.06 2.82
C ALA A 144 4.23 8.36 1.48
N TRP A 145 4.67 7.12 1.33
CA TRP A 145 4.42 6.31 0.14
C TRP A 145 2.95 5.96 -0.05
N LYS A 146 2.25 5.55 1.03
CA LYS A 146 0.81 5.27 1.00
C LYS A 146 0.02 6.47 0.49
N LYS A 147 0.30 7.66 1.05
CA LYS A 147 -0.34 8.91 0.66
C LYS A 147 -0.09 9.26 -0.80
N LEU A 148 1.15 9.17 -1.26
CA LEU A 148 1.53 9.49 -2.63
C LEU A 148 0.95 8.47 -3.62
N ALA A 149 0.93 7.19 -3.27
CA ALA A 149 0.35 6.12 -4.07
C ALA A 149 -1.16 6.30 -4.25
N GLU A 150 -1.86 6.74 -3.19
CA GLU A 150 -3.30 7.03 -3.25
C GLU A 150 -3.59 8.20 -4.19
N LEU A 151 -2.80 9.28 -4.10
CA LEU A 151 -2.96 10.46 -4.98
C LEU A 151 -2.66 10.15 -6.45
N ALA A 152 -1.71 9.26 -6.73
CA ALA A 152 -1.31 8.91 -8.09
C ALA A 152 -2.11 7.76 -8.69
N GLY A 153 -2.88 7.02 -7.90
CA GLY A 153 -3.50 5.78 -8.37
C GLY A 153 -2.48 4.70 -8.75
N VAL A 154 -1.36 4.61 -8.02
CA VAL A 154 -0.32 3.60 -8.25
C VAL A 154 -0.21 2.65 -7.08
N GLY A 155 0.23 1.43 -7.35
CA GLY A 155 0.60 0.46 -6.33
C GLY A 155 2.09 0.49 -6.05
N PHE A 156 2.48 -0.03 -4.88
CA PHE A 156 3.88 -0.30 -4.56
C PHE A 156 4.02 -1.64 -3.83
N GLY A 157 5.22 -2.17 -3.85
CA GLY A 157 5.50 -3.46 -3.24
C GLY A 157 6.98 -3.76 -3.24
N SER A 158 7.33 -5.02 -3.00
CA SER A 158 8.70 -5.51 -3.17
C SER A 158 8.71 -6.79 -4.00
N THR A 159 9.86 -7.11 -4.55
CA THR A 159 10.09 -8.37 -5.25
C THR A 159 11.48 -8.89 -4.91
N PHE A 160 11.57 -10.18 -4.67
CA PHE A 160 12.82 -10.84 -4.32
C PHE A 160 13.38 -11.60 -5.52
N ASP A 161 14.63 -11.32 -5.84
CA ASP A 161 15.37 -12.07 -6.85
C ASP A 161 16.17 -13.19 -6.17
N ARG A 162 15.76 -14.44 -6.42
CA ARG A 162 16.38 -15.66 -5.87
C ARG A 162 17.80 -15.89 -6.36
N HIS A 163 18.15 -15.38 -7.54
CA HIS A 163 19.48 -15.60 -8.13
C HIS A 163 20.52 -14.68 -7.49
N THR A 164 20.13 -13.45 -7.21
CA THR A 164 21.02 -12.46 -6.60
C THR A 164 20.88 -12.34 -5.08
N GLY A 165 19.83 -12.93 -4.50
CA GLY A 165 19.48 -12.80 -3.09
C GLY A 165 19.06 -11.37 -2.72
N ARG A 166 18.67 -10.55 -3.69
CA ARG A 166 18.33 -9.13 -3.50
C ARG A 166 16.82 -8.90 -3.50
N ASN A 167 16.40 -8.01 -2.64
CA ASN A 167 15.01 -7.56 -2.55
C ASN A 167 14.91 -6.11 -3.01
N ALA A 168 14.04 -5.84 -3.96
CA ALA A 168 13.87 -4.52 -4.56
C ALA A 168 12.43 -4.02 -4.35
N LEU A 169 12.30 -2.73 -4.06
CA LEU A 169 11.02 -2.04 -4.11
C LEU A 169 10.54 -1.91 -5.55
N LYS A 170 9.24 -1.87 -5.74
CA LYS A 170 8.59 -1.60 -7.04
C LYS A 170 7.46 -0.59 -6.86
N ILE A 171 7.25 0.22 -7.88
CA ILE A 171 6.07 1.09 -8.07
C ILE A 171 5.44 0.65 -9.38
N TYR A 172 4.13 0.53 -9.43
CA TYR A 172 3.44 0.01 -10.62
C TYR A 172 2.03 0.57 -10.75
N LYS A 173 1.49 0.51 -11.95
CA LYS A 173 0.08 0.78 -12.25
C LYS A 173 -0.64 -0.52 -12.54
N GLY A 174 -1.91 -0.56 -12.16
CA GLY A 174 -2.81 -1.62 -12.58
C GLY A 174 -3.28 -1.42 -14.02
N VAL A 175 -3.93 -2.43 -14.54
CA VAL A 175 -4.55 -2.45 -15.85
C VAL A 175 -6.06 -2.31 -15.70
N ASP A 176 -6.68 -1.43 -16.48
CA ASP A 176 -8.13 -1.36 -16.56
C ASP A 176 -8.66 -2.51 -17.43
N ARG A 177 -9.39 -3.42 -16.78
CA ARG A 177 -10.03 -4.60 -17.38
C ARG A 177 -11.56 -4.53 -17.30
N SER A 178 -12.10 -3.37 -16.90
CA SER A 178 -13.54 -3.22 -16.61
C SER A 178 -14.42 -3.16 -17.85
N ASP A 179 -13.87 -2.73 -19.01
CA ASP A 179 -14.59 -2.66 -20.29
C ASP A 179 -14.47 -4.01 -21.04
N ASP A 180 -15.60 -4.67 -21.27
CA ASP A 180 -15.69 -5.94 -21.96
C ASP A 180 -15.33 -5.86 -23.46
N ARG A 181 -15.25 -4.66 -24.02
CA ARG A 181 -14.77 -4.39 -25.39
C ARG A 181 -13.26 -4.11 -25.46
N SER A 182 -12.61 -3.96 -24.32
CA SER A 182 -11.18 -3.72 -24.23
C SER A 182 -10.39 -5.00 -24.50
N ALA A 183 -9.23 -4.86 -25.16
CA ALA A 183 -8.26 -5.95 -25.30
C ALA A 183 -7.70 -6.45 -23.94
N ASN A 184 -7.83 -5.63 -22.91
CA ASN A 184 -7.38 -5.96 -21.55
C ASN A 184 -8.43 -6.76 -20.77
N TYR A 185 -9.66 -6.91 -21.28
CA TYR A 185 -10.70 -7.67 -20.60
C TYR A 185 -10.32 -9.15 -20.49
N THR A 186 -10.38 -9.69 -19.28
CA THR A 186 -9.99 -11.07 -19.00
C THR A 186 -11.11 -11.88 -18.33
N GLY A 187 -12.25 -11.27 -18.07
CA GLY A 187 -13.40 -11.89 -17.43
C GLY A 187 -14.04 -11.00 -16.37
N VAL A 188 -15.02 -11.54 -15.66
CA VAL A 188 -15.82 -10.83 -14.67
C VAL A 188 -15.83 -11.59 -13.34
N PHE A 189 -15.81 -10.85 -12.23
CA PHE A 189 -16.21 -11.39 -10.94
C PHE A 189 -17.73 -11.31 -10.81
N GLY A 190 -18.40 -12.42 -10.62
CA GLY A 190 -19.85 -12.42 -10.55
C GLY A 190 -20.45 -13.69 -9.98
N ASP A 191 -21.65 -13.50 -9.39
CA ASP A 191 -22.45 -14.58 -8.84
C ASP A 191 -22.80 -15.64 -9.92
N ARG A 192 -23.20 -15.20 -11.11
CA ARG A 192 -23.51 -16.09 -12.25
C ARG A 192 -22.29 -16.59 -13.00
N ALA A 193 -21.13 -16.01 -12.77
CA ALA A 193 -19.86 -16.51 -13.31
C ALA A 193 -19.31 -17.68 -12.48
N GLY A 194 -19.90 -17.94 -11.30
CA GLY A 194 -19.51 -19.02 -10.39
C GLY A 194 -18.13 -18.86 -9.77
N ASN A 195 -17.59 -17.65 -9.82
CA ASN A 195 -16.27 -17.33 -9.28
C ASN A 195 -16.29 -16.38 -8.08
N LEU A 196 -17.47 -16.04 -7.60
CA LEU A 196 -17.69 -15.33 -6.35
C LEU A 196 -18.51 -16.19 -5.40
N THR A 197 -17.96 -16.45 -4.23
CA THR A 197 -18.65 -17.10 -3.10
C THR A 197 -18.50 -16.23 -1.86
N GLU A 198 -19.38 -16.39 -0.90
CA GLU A 198 -19.35 -15.65 0.37
C GLU A 198 -19.21 -14.13 0.19
N ILE A 199 -19.99 -13.56 -0.69
CA ILE A 199 -19.94 -12.13 -1.01
C ILE A 199 -20.45 -11.33 0.18
N SER A 200 -19.62 -10.41 0.66
CA SER A 200 -19.99 -9.37 1.63
C SER A 200 -19.79 -8.00 1.00
N PHE A 201 -20.82 -7.20 0.95
CA PHE A 201 -20.78 -5.81 0.50
C PHE A 201 -20.95 -4.89 1.71
N THR A 202 -20.01 -3.99 1.90
CA THR A 202 -20.08 -2.95 2.92
C THR A 202 -20.11 -1.60 2.23
N ASP A 203 -21.14 -0.78 2.55
CA ASP A 203 -21.23 0.61 2.16
C ASP A 203 -21.25 1.45 3.45
N ASP A 204 -20.12 2.04 3.78
CA ASP A 204 -19.94 2.77 5.04
C ASP A 204 -19.68 4.25 4.80
N ALA A 205 -20.73 5.04 5.01
CA ALA A 205 -20.72 6.50 4.95
C ALA A 205 -20.62 7.16 6.33
N SER A 206 -20.37 6.41 7.40
CA SER A 206 -20.36 6.92 8.77
C SER A 206 -19.32 8.04 8.98
N ASN A 207 -18.18 7.94 8.32
CA ASN A 207 -17.10 8.92 8.37
C ASN A 207 -17.04 9.85 7.15
N TYR A 208 -18.04 9.78 6.26
CA TYR A 208 -18.04 10.57 5.04
C TYR A 208 -18.03 12.08 5.32
N LYS A 209 -17.10 12.78 4.67
CA LYS A 209 -16.95 14.24 4.66
C LYS A 209 -16.76 14.72 3.24
N ASN A 210 -17.31 15.89 2.93
CA ASN A 210 -17.27 16.47 1.58
C ASN A 210 -16.84 17.93 1.54
N VAL A 211 -16.59 18.54 2.69
CA VAL A 211 -16.00 19.89 2.82
C VAL A 211 -14.93 19.85 3.88
N ALA A 212 -13.72 20.29 3.55
CA ALA A 212 -12.64 20.48 4.50
C ALA A 212 -12.46 21.98 4.80
N ILE A 213 -12.40 22.31 6.08
CA ILE A 213 -11.99 23.62 6.57
C ILE A 213 -10.56 23.47 7.07
N VAL A 214 -9.61 24.02 6.31
CA VAL A 214 -8.18 23.81 6.50
C VAL A 214 -7.57 25.04 7.18
N GLY A 215 -7.06 24.88 8.39
CA GLY A 215 -6.39 25.94 9.13
C GLY A 215 -4.87 25.80 9.04
N GLY A 216 -4.23 26.73 8.33
CA GLY A 216 -2.78 26.81 8.18
C GLY A 216 -2.09 27.60 9.28
N ALA A 217 -1.02 28.30 8.92
CA ALA A 217 -0.23 29.13 9.83
C ALA A 217 -1.01 30.33 10.36
N GLY A 218 -0.62 30.79 11.55
CA GLY A 218 -1.27 31.87 12.30
C GLY A 218 -2.15 31.37 13.42
N GLU A 219 -2.65 32.29 14.24
CA GLU A 219 -3.52 31.98 15.36
C GLU A 219 -4.74 32.94 15.39
N GLY A 220 -5.84 32.47 15.95
CA GLY A 220 -7.06 33.26 16.06
C GLY A 220 -7.53 33.83 14.73
N ALA A 221 -7.75 35.14 14.67
CA ALA A 221 -8.22 35.84 13.47
C ALA A 221 -7.16 35.96 12.37
N ASP A 222 -5.88 35.83 12.71
CA ASP A 222 -4.76 35.90 11.74
C ASP A 222 -4.43 34.55 11.11
N ARG A 223 -5.16 33.50 11.47
CA ARG A 223 -4.98 32.18 10.93
C ARG A 223 -5.44 32.13 9.47
N VAL A 224 -4.58 31.63 8.60
CA VAL A 224 -4.95 31.39 7.21
C VAL A 224 -5.90 30.20 7.14
N VAL A 225 -7.10 30.42 6.64
CA VAL A 225 -8.13 29.37 6.51
C VAL A 225 -8.53 29.20 5.06
N ARG A 226 -8.61 27.94 4.61
CA ARG A 226 -9.11 27.58 3.27
C ARG A 226 -10.30 26.63 3.42
N ILE A 227 -11.21 26.70 2.45
CA ILE A 227 -12.37 25.80 2.36
C ILE A 227 -12.28 25.04 1.04
N VAL A 228 -12.25 23.72 1.13
CA VAL A 228 -12.18 22.80 0.02
C VAL A 228 -13.47 22.01 -0.04
N GLY A 229 -14.08 21.93 -1.22
CA GLY A 229 -15.40 21.34 -1.43
C GLY A 229 -16.50 22.37 -1.50
N SER A 230 -17.63 22.02 -2.10
CA SER A 230 -18.72 22.95 -2.45
C SER A 230 -20.12 22.52 -1.98
N ALA A 231 -20.23 21.45 -1.18
CA ALA A 231 -21.51 20.99 -0.66
C ALA A 231 -22.17 22.02 0.26
N SER A 232 -23.50 22.08 0.25
CA SER A 232 -24.29 23.04 0.98
C SER A 232 -25.52 22.38 1.64
N GLY A 233 -26.18 23.07 2.55
CA GLY A 233 -27.36 22.59 3.25
C GLY A 233 -27.08 21.34 4.08
N ASP A 234 -28.07 20.46 4.18
CA ASP A 234 -27.99 19.23 4.97
C ASP A 234 -27.01 18.19 4.39
N ASP A 235 -26.66 18.31 3.12
CA ASP A 235 -25.65 17.46 2.48
C ASP A 235 -24.21 17.86 2.83
N ARG A 236 -24.00 19.03 3.44
CA ARG A 236 -22.68 19.52 3.83
C ARG A 236 -22.21 18.83 5.09
N ARG A 237 -21.10 18.08 4.97
CA ARG A 237 -20.43 17.35 6.06
C ARG A 237 -19.01 17.84 6.20
N GLU A 238 -18.75 18.66 7.20
CA GLU A 238 -17.48 19.33 7.37
C GLU A 238 -16.44 18.50 8.11
N LEU A 239 -15.19 18.67 7.69
CA LEU A 239 -13.98 18.19 8.34
C LEU A 239 -13.11 19.37 8.71
N TRP A 240 -12.73 19.48 9.98
CA TRP A 240 -11.67 20.40 10.37
C TRP A 240 -10.30 19.74 10.13
N VAL A 241 -9.42 20.46 9.45
CA VAL A 241 -8.05 20.03 9.14
C VAL A 241 -7.07 21.01 9.74
N ASP A 242 -6.33 20.61 10.78
CA ASP A 242 -5.23 21.41 11.31
C ASP A 242 -3.97 21.18 10.45
N ALA A 243 -3.55 22.21 9.73
CA ALA A 243 -2.40 22.21 8.84
C ALA A 243 -1.32 23.21 9.30
N LYS A 244 -1.18 23.41 10.62
CA LYS A 244 -0.11 24.28 11.20
C LYS A 244 1.30 23.78 10.87
N ASP A 245 1.44 22.52 10.57
CA ASP A 245 2.68 21.88 10.13
C ASP A 245 3.14 22.36 8.75
N LEU A 246 2.23 22.86 7.90
CA LEU A 246 2.58 23.42 6.60
C LEU A 246 3.27 24.78 6.82
N GLN A 247 4.56 24.79 6.47
CA GLN A 247 5.39 25.98 6.64
C GLN A 247 5.15 26.98 5.51
N LYS A 248 5.15 28.30 5.83
CA LYS A 248 5.17 29.36 4.83
C LYS A 248 6.54 29.54 4.17
N THR A 249 7.58 28.98 4.79
CA THR A 249 8.96 29.01 4.31
C THR A 249 9.44 27.61 3.99
N TYR A 250 10.33 27.49 3.03
CA TYR A 250 11.01 26.26 2.65
C TYR A 250 12.48 26.53 2.36
N GLN A 251 13.29 25.49 2.43
CA GLN A 251 14.72 25.61 2.15
C GLN A 251 15.02 25.14 0.73
N ILE A 252 15.75 25.96 0.00
CA ILE A 252 16.35 25.61 -1.28
C ILE A 252 17.74 25.05 -0.99
N ALA A 253 17.95 23.77 -1.29
CA ALA A 253 19.24 23.13 -1.20
C ALA A 253 20.03 23.33 -2.50
N THR A 254 21.18 23.98 -2.44
CA THR A 254 22.08 24.19 -3.58
C THR A 254 23.40 23.44 -3.32
N PRO A 255 23.84 22.53 -4.22
CA PRO A 255 25.14 21.88 -4.04
C PRO A 255 26.26 22.94 -3.92
N ASN A 256 27.09 22.86 -2.88
CA ASN A 256 28.17 23.82 -2.65
C ASN A 256 29.51 23.38 -3.24
N GLY A 257 29.54 22.23 -3.93
CA GLY A 257 30.74 21.68 -4.57
C GLY A 257 31.66 20.91 -3.62
N THR A 258 31.26 20.74 -2.34
CA THR A 258 31.98 19.91 -1.38
C THR A 258 31.30 18.57 -1.16
N TYR A 259 32.02 17.63 -0.58
CA TYR A 259 31.55 16.28 -0.30
C TYR A 259 31.91 15.89 1.13
N ASP A 260 31.02 15.20 1.80
CA ASP A 260 31.28 14.66 3.14
C ASP A 260 32.34 13.52 3.12
N ALA A 261 32.72 13.02 4.28
CA ALA A 261 33.70 11.93 4.43
C ALA A 261 33.23 10.60 3.78
N GLN A 262 31.96 10.47 3.44
CA GLN A 262 31.31 9.33 2.78
C GLN A 262 31.13 9.55 1.28
N GLY A 263 31.54 10.71 0.74
CA GLY A 263 31.44 11.06 -0.68
C GLY A 263 30.06 11.56 -1.11
N ASN A 264 29.18 11.94 -0.17
CA ASN A 264 27.90 12.56 -0.51
C ASN A 264 28.07 14.06 -0.72
N PRO A 265 27.37 14.68 -1.69
CA PRO A 265 27.45 16.12 -1.90
C PRO A 265 26.89 16.88 -0.69
N GLU A 266 27.58 17.91 -0.28
CA GLU A 266 27.10 18.88 0.71
C GLU A 266 26.30 19.99 0.04
N TYR A 267 25.37 20.59 0.78
CA TYR A 267 24.44 21.60 0.27
C TYR A 267 24.44 22.83 1.16
N ASP A 268 24.43 23.98 0.50
CA ASP A 268 24.06 25.24 1.14
C ASP A 268 22.52 25.38 1.09
N TYR A 269 21.93 25.86 2.19
CA TYR A 269 20.50 26.04 2.33
C TYR A 269 20.16 27.52 2.39
N THR A 270 19.22 27.92 1.52
CA THR A 270 18.67 29.29 1.52
C THR A 270 17.18 29.22 1.81
N ASP A 271 16.69 30.02 2.73
CA ASP A 271 15.27 30.11 3.04
C ASP A 271 14.53 30.86 1.92
N ALA A 272 13.45 30.28 1.45
CA ALA A 272 12.50 30.89 0.52
C ALA A 272 11.10 30.92 1.16
N THR A 273 10.28 31.85 0.72
CA THR A 273 8.91 31.99 1.23
C THR A 273 7.93 31.79 0.09
N TYR A 274 6.91 30.97 0.33
CA TYR A 274 5.80 30.81 -0.60
C TYR A 274 5.03 32.13 -0.77
N THR A 275 4.61 32.43 -1.95
CA THR A 275 3.58 33.45 -2.20
C THR A 275 2.28 33.06 -1.50
N ALA A 276 1.38 34.01 -1.34
CA ALA A 276 0.07 33.73 -0.74
C ALA A 276 -0.73 32.70 -1.55
N GLU A 277 -0.59 32.72 -2.87
CA GLU A 277 -1.25 31.78 -3.79
C GLU A 277 -0.66 30.37 -3.69
N GLU A 278 0.66 30.24 -3.68
CA GLU A 278 1.33 28.94 -3.50
C GLU A 278 1.00 28.32 -2.15
N TYR A 279 1.00 29.13 -1.07
CA TYR A 279 0.63 28.62 0.24
C TYR A 279 -0.84 28.23 0.34
N ALA A 280 -1.74 28.96 -0.34
CA ALA A 280 -3.14 28.60 -0.46
C ALA A 280 -3.32 27.26 -1.18
N ALA A 281 -2.57 27.02 -2.27
CA ALA A 281 -2.60 25.75 -3.00
C ALA A 281 -2.15 24.57 -2.13
N LEU A 282 -1.13 24.74 -1.27
CA LEU A 282 -0.71 23.72 -0.31
C LEU A 282 -1.81 23.39 0.71
N LEU A 283 -2.52 24.39 1.21
CA LEU A 283 -3.64 24.18 2.12
C LEU A 283 -4.82 23.50 1.42
N ASP A 284 -5.15 23.91 0.19
CA ASP A 284 -6.21 23.30 -0.60
C ASP A 284 -5.88 21.82 -0.88
N GLN A 285 -4.63 21.51 -1.25
CA GLN A 285 -4.18 20.15 -1.43
C GLN A 285 -4.29 19.31 -0.15
N ARG A 286 -3.88 19.86 1.01
CA ARG A 286 -4.06 19.18 2.30
C ARG A 286 -5.54 18.90 2.59
N GLY A 287 -6.43 19.81 2.21
CA GLY A 287 -7.89 19.61 2.32
C GLY A 287 -8.37 18.45 1.45
N VAL A 288 -7.95 18.39 0.19
CA VAL A 288 -8.26 17.27 -0.72
C VAL A 288 -7.78 15.94 -0.15
N GLU A 289 -6.53 15.88 0.31
CA GLU A 289 -5.94 14.67 0.89
C GLU A 289 -6.74 14.15 2.08
N LYS A 290 -7.15 15.06 2.97
CA LYS A 290 -7.93 14.68 4.15
C LYS A 290 -9.37 14.30 3.83
N LEU A 291 -9.96 14.86 2.79
CA LEU A 291 -11.26 14.41 2.30
C LEU A 291 -11.20 13.01 1.67
N LEU A 292 -10.10 12.67 0.97
CA LEU A 292 -9.90 11.33 0.43
C LEU A 292 -9.85 10.26 1.54
N GLU A 293 -9.32 10.56 2.72
CA GLU A 293 -9.34 9.68 3.89
C GLU A 293 -10.76 9.44 4.43
N CYS A 294 -11.69 10.37 4.16
CA CYS A 294 -13.07 10.38 4.63
C CYS A 294 -14.11 10.05 3.56
N LEU A 295 -13.69 9.49 2.41
CA LEU A 295 -14.64 9.06 1.38
C LEU A 295 -15.56 7.95 1.90
N ASN A 296 -16.74 7.85 1.28
CA ASN A 296 -17.61 6.70 1.48
C ASN A 296 -16.85 5.41 1.11
N LYS A 297 -16.67 4.52 2.08
CA LYS A 297 -15.93 3.28 1.89
C LYS A 297 -16.88 2.18 1.45
N GLN A 298 -16.87 1.91 0.16
CA GLN A 298 -17.51 0.71 -0.38
C GLN A 298 -16.45 -0.37 -0.52
N SER A 299 -16.71 -1.53 0.03
CA SER A 299 -15.82 -2.67 -0.11
C SER A 299 -16.61 -3.96 -0.36
N ILE A 300 -16.07 -4.81 -1.19
CA ILE A 300 -16.55 -6.18 -1.35
C ILE A 300 -15.42 -7.11 -0.89
N SER A 301 -15.74 -7.99 0.02
CA SER A 301 -14.91 -9.16 0.28
C SER A 301 -15.59 -10.40 -0.29
N CYS A 302 -14.82 -11.23 -0.94
CA CYS A 302 -15.34 -12.43 -1.59
C CYS A 302 -14.27 -13.52 -1.61
N SER A 303 -14.72 -14.76 -1.57
CA SER A 303 -13.90 -15.92 -1.92
C SER A 303 -13.96 -16.12 -3.43
N VAL A 304 -12.81 -16.32 -4.04
CA VAL A 304 -12.72 -16.69 -5.46
C VAL A 304 -12.43 -18.18 -5.53
N VAL A 305 -13.29 -18.92 -6.22
CA VAL A 305 -13.02 -20.30 -6.59
C VAL A 305 -11.99 -20.28 -7.69
N ASP A 306 -10.89 -21.00 -7.54
CA ASP A 306 -9.90 -21.23 -8.62
C ASP A 306 -10.65 -21.74 -9.85
N GLY A 307 -10.65 -20.92 -10.91
CA GLY A 307 -11.48 -21.11 -12.09
C GLY A 307 -11.01 -20.23 -13.24
N PRO A 308 -11.93 -19.64 -13.99
CA PRO A 308 -11.59 -18.82 -15.16
C PRO A 308 -10.81 -17.53 -14.81
N MET A 309 -10.91 -17.03 -13.59
CA MET A 309 -10.18 -15.84 -13.14
C MET A 309 -9.07 -16.24 -12.15
N ARG A 310 -7.82 -16.14 -12.59
CA ARG A 310 -6.64 -16.50 -11.79
C ARG A 310 -5.83 -15.27 -11.43
N PHE A 311 -5.52 -15.14 -10.15
CA PHE A 311 -4.59 -14.12 -9.67
C PHE A 311 -3.19 -14.32 -10.28
N GLY A 312 -2.58 -13.22 -10.73
CA GLY A 312 -1.29 -13.23 -11.43
C GLY A 312 -1.34 -13.61 -12.90
N VAL A 313 -2.52 -14.02 -13.43
CA VAL A 313 -2.72 -14.39 -14.84
C VAL A 313 -3.80 -13.51 -15.48
N ASN A 314 -5.00 -13.51 -14.92
CA ASN A 314 -6.14 -12.77 -15.47
C ASN A 314 -6.30 -11.40 -14.80
N TYR A 315 -5.84 -11.24 -13.58
CA TYR A 315 -5.84 -9.99 -12.84
C TYR A 315 -4.68 -9.91 -11.86
N GLY A 316 -4.30 -8.70 -11.48
CA GLY A 316 -3.25 -8.40 -10.52
C GLY A 316 -3.70 -7.34 -9.52
N LEU A 317 -2.80 -7.02 -8.60
CA LEU A 317 -2.98 -5.87 -7.69
C LEU A 317 -3.04 -4.57 -8.49
N GLU A 318 -3.85 -3.62 -8.06
CA GLU A 318 -4.19 -2.34 -8.72
C GLU A 318 -5.01 -2.46 -10.01
N ASP A 319 -5.25 -3.66 -10.56
CA ASP A 319 -6.13 -3.80 -11.71
C ASP A 319 -7.56 -3.37 -11.36
N ARG A 320 -8.23 -2.71 -12.30
CA ARG A 320 -9.67 -2.49 -12.26
C ARG A 320 -10.38 -3.63 -12.96
N VAL A 321 -11.30 -4.27 -12.27
CA VAL A 321 -12.02 -5.46 -12.74
C VAL A 321 -13.52 -5.25 -12.69
N PRO A 322 -14.30 -5.84 -13.60
CA PRO A 322 -15.76 -5.75 -13.53
C PRO A 322 -16.29 -6.69 -12.46
N VAL A 323 -17.24 -6.19 -11.67
CA VAL A 323 -17.97 -6.94 -10.65
C VAL A 323 -19.45 -6.90 -10.98
N VAL A 324 -20.05 -8.06 -11.17
CA VAL A 324 -21.46 -8.20 -11.57
C VAL A 324 -22.18 -9.15 -10.62
N CYS A 325 -23.00 -8.59 -9.78
CA CYS A 325 -23.85 -9.32 -8.82
C CYS A 325 -25.31 -9.15 -9.19
N LYS A 326 -25.79 -9.95 -10.13
CA LYS A 326 -27.17 -9.82 -10.66
C LYS A 326 -28.23 -10.24 -9.66
N ASP A 327 -27.95 -11.28 -8.91
CA ASP A 327 -28.89 -11.85 -7.94
C ASP A 327 -28.80 -11.13 -6.59
N PHE A 328 -27.77 -10.31 -6.38
CA PHE A 328 -27.58 -9.47 -5.22
C PHE A 328 -27.55 -7.99 -5.66
N LEU A 329 -28.60 -7.26 -5.35
CA LEU A 329 -28.77 -5.81 -5.61
C LEU A 329 -28.71 -5.38 -7.09
N GLY A 330 -28.61 -6.30 -8.07
CA GLY A 330 -28.47 -5.97 -9.49
C GLY A 330 -27.24 -5.14 -9.85
N LEU A 331 -26.20 -5.21 -9.03
CA LEU A 331 -25.01 -4.36 -9.15
C LEU A 331 -24.17 -4.73 -10.38
N ARG A 332 -23.77 -3.69 -11.12
CA ARG A 332 -22.73 -3.75 -12.16
C ARG A 332 -21.73 -2.63 -11.89
N LEU A 333 -20.57 -3.01 -11.40
CA LEU A 333 -19.52 -2.09 -10.93
C LEU A 333 -18.19 -2.46 -11.54
N SER A 334 -17.29 -1.49 -11.62
CA SER A 334 -15.85 -1.76 -11.67
C SER A 334 -15.26 -1.58 -10.27
N ALA A 335 -14.27 -2.38 -9.94
CA ALA A 335 -13.59 -2.29 -8.65
C ALA A 335 -12.08 -2.43 -8.83
N ARG A 336 -11.32 -1.79 -7.96
CA ARG A 336 -9.87 -1.96 -7.88
C ARG A 336 -9.53 -3.18 -7.02
N VAL A 337 -8.60 -4.00 -7.47
CA VAL A 337 -8.01 -5.07 -6.65
C VAL A 337 -6.99 -4.44 -5.70
N SER A 338 -7.45 -4.09 -4.51
CA SER A 338 -6.63 -3.39 -3.49
C SER A 338 -5.78 -4.31 -2.65
N GLY A 339 -6.08 -5.61 -2.66
CA GLY A 339 -5.31 -6.61 -1.94
C GLY A 339 -5.69 -8.02 -2.34
N VAL A 340 -4.90 -8.98 -1.90
CA VAL A 340 -5.15 -10.41 -2.05
C VAL A 340 -4.69 -11.13 -0.81
N LYS A 341 -5.57 -11.96 -0.25
CA LYS A 341 -5.23 -12.94 0.78
C LYS A 341 -5.11 -14.31 0.12
N LEU A 342 -3.95 -14.91 0.22
CA LEU A 342 -3.68 -16.29 -0.20
C LEU A 342 -3.69 -17.18 1.04
N VAL A 343 -4.44 -18.25 1.00
CA VAL A 343 -4.51 -19.26 2.06
C VAL A 343 -4.02 -20.58 1.50
N TYR A 344 -3.07 -21.18 2.17
CA TYR A 344 -2.46 -22.44 1.80
C TYR A 344 -2.72 -23.44 2.94
N GLU A 345 -3.56 -24.42 2.66
CA GLU A 345 -3.96 -25.50 3.58
C GLU A 345 -4.15 -26.78 2.77
N ASP A 346 -3.88 -27.94 3.33
CA ASP A 346 -4.11 -29.26 2.71
C ASP A 346 -3.55 -29.40 1.28
N ASN A 347 -2.40 -28.80 1.01
CA ASN A 347 -1.79 -28.72 -0.32
C ASN A 347 -2.62 -27.95 -1.38
N ALA A 348 -3.66 -27.26 -0.97
CA ALA A 348 -4.48 -26.39 -1.80
C ALA A 348 -4.12 -24.92 -1.59
N ARG A 349 -4.36 -24.07 -2.59
CA ARG A 349 -4.28 -22.64 -2.50
C ARG A 349 -5.65 -22.05 -2.77
N GLN A 350 -6.13 -21.26 -1.81
CA GLN A 350 -7.33 -20.44 -1.98
C GLN A 350 -6.94 -18.97 -2.14
N VAL A 351 -7.68 -18.25 -2.96
CA VAL A 351 -7.42 -16.84 -3.28
C VAL A 351 -8.62 -16.00 -2.90
N TYR A 352 -8.39 -15.01 -2.08
CA TYR A 352 -9.41 -14.05 -1.61
C TYR A 352 -8.99 -12.64 -2.02
N PRO A 353 -9.45 -12.12 -3.18
CA PRO A 353 -9.17 -10.75 -3.56
C PRO A 353 -9.94 -9.78 -2.66
N ILE A 354 -9.32 -8.65 -2.37
CA ILE A 354 -9.94 -7.52 -1.69
C ILE A 354 -10.20 -6.46 -2.75
N LEU A 355 -11.47 -6.12 -2.92
CA LEU A 355 -11.90 -5.16 -3.92
C LEU A 355 -12.34 -3.86 -3.24
N SER A 356 -11.94 -2.73 -3.82
CA SER A 356 -12.28 -1.38 -3.33
C SER A 356 -12.52 -0.43 -4.50
N ASP A 357 -12.79 0.83 -4.19
CA ASP A 357 -12.96 1.93 -5.17
C ASP A 357 -13.96 1.57 -6.27
N PHE A 358 -15.17 1.21 -5.82
CA PHE A 358 -16.24 0.81 -6.70
C PHE A 358 -16.78 2.01 -7.49
N GLU A 359 -16.90 1.83 -8.79
CA GLU A 359 -17.50 2.79 -9.71
C GLU A 359 -18.58 2.10 -10.54
N SER A 360 -19.68 2.81 -10.81
CA SER A 360 -20.70 2.28 -11.72
C SER A 360 -20.12 2.03 -13.10
N LEU A 361 -20.28 0.82 -13.62
CA LEU A 361 -19.97 0.54 -15.02
C LEU A 361 -20.95 1.36 -15.87
N ARG A 362 -20.43 2.31 -16.67
CA ARG A 362 -21.23 3.02 -17.66
C ARG A 362 -21.72 2.01 -18.68
N SER A 363 -23.01 1.98 -18.87
CA SER A 363 -23.72 1.15 -19.86
C SER A 363 -23.34 1.53 -21.28
#